data_f34bf35118d286e3003656562588fb23
#
_entry.id   f34bf35118d286e3003656562588fb23
#
_cell.length_a   1.000
_cell.length_b   1.000
_cell.length_c   1.000
_cell.angle_alpha   90.00
_cell.angle_beta   90.00
_cell.angle_gamma   90.00
#
_symmetry.space_group_name_H-M   'P 1'
#
loop_
_entity.id
_entity.type
_entity.pdbx_description
1 polymer ?
#
loop_
_entity_poly.entity_id
_entity_poly.type
_entity_poly.pdbx_seq_one_letter_code
_entity_poly.pdbx_strand_id
1 'polypeptide(L)'
;MKGILIVTVGIPGSGKTSWVKDYIEENKDKNIEVISSDEIRKELLNDIEDQSKNKEVFDVMKKRTKESLSNGHITIYEATNISSKRRRALLKEMKKYYSKAICLFKYKNLIDCIIDNDTRSKRVPDEVIERMYKNIEIPHKCEGFDEIIIDYDIGRKLYINNRRKNNLGMDKERFFECDSYKEYINLLVELGLSNCIEMPQDSKWHNLSLSKHMYFCYKKIKEVDKLDKNLLIASMLHDISKPIAKTEDEEGRHCHYYNHENMSAYDVIDVLIKYTKLCDRDIMDIAWLINNHMIFKNGYSSNKLVKKIGYLNYIRLLTLDNADNSAK
;
A
#
# COMPACT_ATOMS: atom_id res chain seq x y z
N MET A 1 -26.97 10.59 -16.38
CA MET A 1 -25.53 10.37 -16.66
C MET A 1 -24.97 9.53 -15.54
N LYS A 2 -23.91 8.71 -15.79
CA LYS A 2 -23.24 7.97 -14.70
C LYS A 2 -22.27 8.90 -13.98
N GLY A 3 -22.23 8.81 -12.63
CA GLY A 3 -21.33 9.62 -11.82
C GLY A 3 -19.85 9.19 -11.89
N ILE A 4 -19.01 9.84 -11.08
CA ILE A 4 -17.61 9.48 -10.86
C ILE A 4 -17.48 8.97 -9.43
N LEU A 5 -16.89 7.79 -9.24
CA LEU A 5 -16.63 7.23 -7.92
C LEU A 5 -15.19 7.51 -7.50
N ILE A 6 -15.01 8.16 -6.37
CA ILE A 6 -13.70 8.34 -5.71
C ILE A 6 -13.71 7.50 -4.42
N VAL A 7 -12.78 6.57 -4.29
CA VAL A 7 -12.63 5.73 -3.08
C VAL A 7 -11.37 6.15 -2.36
N THR A 8 -11.50 6.66 -1.13
CA THR A 8 -10.33 6.98 -0.32
C THR A 8 -9.73 5.73 0.29
N VAL A 9 -8.41 5.64 0.35
CA VAL A 9 -7.66 4.56 1.00
C VAL A 9 -6.59 5.17 1.91
N GLY A 10 -6.42 4.64 3.11
CA GLY A 10 -5.37 5.07 4.05
C GLY A 10 -5.74 4.76 5.50
N ILE A 11 -4.74 4.63 6.36
CA ILE A 11 -4.90 4.38 7.79
C ILE A 11 -5.43 5.65 8.51
N PRO A 12 -5.96 5.55 9.75
CA PRO A 12 -6.32 6.73 10.53
C PRO A 12 -5.10 7.67 10.70
N GLY A 13 -5.32 8.97 10.77
CA GLY A 13 -4.24 9.97 10.81
C GLY A 13 -3.61 10.32 9.45
N SER A 14 -3.87 9.58 8.37
CA SER A 14 -3.27 9.87 7.06
C SER A 14 -3.78 11.15 6.37
N GLY A 15 -4.83 11.81 6.87
CA GLY A 15 -5.34 13.08 6.33
C GLY A 15 -6.42 12.93 5.24
N LYS A 16 -7.14 11.80 5.18
CA LYS A 16 -8.24 11.58 4.20
C LYS A 16 -9.31 12.65 4.27
N THR A 17 -9.85 12.90 5.46
CA THR A 17 -10.92 13.88 5.68
C THR A 17 -10.49 15.31 5.35
N SER A 18 -9.23 15.67 5.61
CA SER A 18 -8.68 16.98 5.21
C SER A 18 -8.66 17.10 3.69
N TRP A 19 -8.15 16.07 3.01
CA TRP A 19 -8.16 16.03 1.54
C TRP A 19 -9.58 16.15 0.96
N VAL A 20 -10.56 15.47 1.55
CA VAL A 20 -11.96 15.53 1.09
C VAL A 20 -12.49 16.96 1.20
N LYS A 21 -12.20 17.68 2.30
CA LYS A 21 -12.60 19.08 2.49
C LYS A 21 -11.95 20.00 1.46
N ASP A 22 -10.64 19.85 1.25
CA ASP A 22 -9.89 20.65 0.26
C ASP A 22 -10.43 20.39 -1.16
N TYR A 23 -10.69 19.12 -1.49
CA TYR A 23 -11.25 18.74 -2.80
C TYR A 23 -12.61 19.36 -3.07
N ILE A 24 -13.50 19.41 -2.07
CA ILE A 24 -14.81 20.07 -2.18
C ILE A 24 -14.64 21.57 -2.38
N GLU A 25 -13.75 22.20 -1.62
CA GLU A 25 -13.49 23.64 -1.70
C GLU A 25 -12.94 24.04 -3.07
N GLU A 26 -12.04 23.23 -3.64
CA GLU A 26 -11.47 23.44 -4.97
C GLU A 26 -12.44 23.16 -6.12
N ASN A 27 -13.55 22.45 -5.88
CA ASN A 27 -14.50 22.00 -6.89
C ASN A 27 -15.95 22.39 -6.57
N LYS A 28 -16.16 23.58 -6.02
CA LYS A 28 -17.50 24.10 -5.61
C LYS A 28 -18.53 24.17 -6.73
N ASP A 29 -18.06 24.22 -7.97
CA ASP A 29 -18.88 24.22 -9.17
C ASP A 29 -19.44 22.85 -9.55
N LYS A 30 -18.98 21.78 -8.89
CA LYS A 30 -19.35 20.39 -9.19
C LYS A 30 -20.31 19.82 -8.16
N ASN A 31 -21.21 18.95 -8.61
CA ASN A 31 -22.08 18.20 -7.70
C ASN A 31 -21.28 17.08 -7.03
N ILE A 32 -20.77 17.35 -5.82
CA ILE A 32 -19.98 16.39 -5.04
C ILE A 32 -20.81 15.93 -3.86
N GLU A 33 -20.86 14.60 -3.64
CA GLU A 33 -21.49 14.00 -2.47
C GLU A 33 -20.48 13.13 -1.74
N VAL A 34 -20.32 13.36 -0.43
CA VAL A 34 -19.42 12.56 0.43
C VAL A 34 -20.26 11.55 1.22
N ILE A 35 -19.88 10.29 1.09
CA ILE A 35 -20.48 9.18 1.83
C ILE A 35 -19.43 8.69 2.82
N SER A 36 -19.50 9.23 4.05
CA SER A 36 -18.51 8.95 5.11
C SER A 36 -19.01 7.87 6.06
N SER A 37 -18.16 6.89 6.34
CA SER A 37 -18.43 5.83 7.33
C SER A 37 -18.63 6.39 8.73
N ASP A 38 -17.91 7.45 9.07
CA ASP A 38 -17.94 8.04 10.39
C ASP A 38 -19.21 8.87 10.61
N GLU A 39 -19.62 9.63 9.59
CA GLU A 39 -20.88 10.39 9.64
C GLU A 39 -22.10 9.48 9.72
N ILE A 40 -22.16 8.43 8.89
CA ILE A 40 -23.25 7.45 8.92
C ILE A 40 -23.29 6.70 10.27
N ARG A 41 -22.12 6.39 10.82
CA ARG A 41 -22.05 5.77 12.17
C ARG A 41 -22.62 6.71 13.23
N LYS A 42 -22.27 8.01 13.16
CA LYS A 42 -22.84 9.02 14.04
C LYS A 42 -24.36 9.13 13.90
N GLU A 43 -24.87 9.12 12.67
CA GLU A 43 -26.33 9.15 12.41
C GLU A 43 -27.07 7.93 12.99
N LEU A 44 -26.52 6.72 12.83
CA LEU A 44 -27.18 5.48 13.21
C LEU A 44 -27.03 5.11 14.69
N LEU A 45 -25.90 5.47 15.30
CA LEU A 45 -25.48 4.98 16.61
C LEU A 45 -25.24 6.10 17.62
N ASN A 46 -25.33 7.38 17.21
CA ASN A 46 -24.93 8.56 17.98
C ASN A 46 -23.46 8.54 18.47
N ASP A 47 -22.67 7.57 18.01
CA ASP A 47 -21.27 7.40 18.36
C ASP A 47 -20.45 6.95 17.13
N ILE A 48 -19.39 7.70 16.81
CA ILE A 48 -18.48 7.40 15.69
C ILE A 48 -17.60 6.18 16.02
N GLU A 49 -17.35 5.89 17.28
CA GLU A 49 -16.46 4.81 17.71
C GLU A 49 -17.17 3.46 17.81
N ASP A 50 -18.50 3.45 17.89
CA ASP A 50 -19.27 2.22 17.99
C ASP A 50 -19.14 1.37 16.71
N GLN A 51 -18.46 0.24 16.84
CA GLN A 51 -18.23 -0.73 15.76
C GLN A 51 -19.26 -1.87 15.74
N SER A 52 -20.24 -1.86 16.65
CA SER A 52 -21.21 -2.97 16.84
C SER A 52 -22.05 -3.25 15.58
N LYS A 53 -22.36 -2.20 14.82
CA LYS A 53 -23.21 -2.27 13.62
C LYS A 53 -22.50 -1.95 12.31
N ASN A 54 -21.22 -2.31 12.20
CA ASN A 54 -20.42 -2.04 10.98
C ASN A 54 -21.12 -2.49 9.70
N LYS A 55 -21.80 -3.63 9.70
CA LYS A 55 -22.52 -4.12 8.52
C LYS A 55 -23.61 -3.14 8.07
N GLU A 56 -24.43 -2.66 9.01
CA GLU A 56 -25.51 -1.69 8.72
C GLU A 56 -24.92 -0.37 8.17
N VAL A 57 -23.85 0.15 8.78
CA VAL A 57 -23.16 1.36 8.31
C VAL A 57 -22.72 1.20 6.83
N PHE A 58 -22.04 0.10 6.50
CA PHE A 58 -21.56 -0.13 5.14
C PHE A 58 -22.70 -0.42 4.15
N ASP A 59 -23.80 -1.00 4.58
CA ASP A 59 -24.98 -1.21 3.73
C ASP A 59 -25.67 0.14 3.40
N VAL A 60 -25.77 1.05 4.38
CA VAL A 60 -26.24 2.44 4.16
C VAL A 60 -25.28 3.20 3.24
N MET A 61 -23.96 3.11 3.47
CA MET A 61 -22.97 3.71 2.58
C MET A 61 -23.17 3.28 1.13
N LYS A 62 -23.31 1.98 0.88
CA LYS A 62 -23.51 1.44 -0.48
C LYS A 62 -24.81 1.94 -1.11
N LYS A 63 -25.91 2.00 -0.34
CA LYS A 63 -27.19 2.51 -0.82
C LYS A 63 -27.06 3.97 -1.28
N ARG A 64 -26.54 4.86 -0.40
CA ARG A 64 -26.33 6.27 -0.71
C ARG A 64 -25.37 6.46 -1.89
N THR A 65 -24.29 5.66 -1.96
CA THR A 65 -23.35 5.67 -3.09
C THR A 65 -24.04 5.36 -4.43
N LYS A 66 -24.94 4.36 -4.46
CA LYS A 66 -25.73 4.04 -5.67
C LYS A 66 -26.63 5.19 -6.11
N GLU A 67 -27.33 5.80 -5.15
CA GLU A 67 -28.22 6.94 -5.38
C GLU A 67 -27.45 8.14 -5.94
N SER A 68 -26.36 8.52 -5.29
CA SER A 68 -25.48 9.62 -5.71
C SER A 68 -24.93 9.43 -7.12
N LEU A 69 -24.32 8.26 -7.38
CA LEU A 69 -23.76 7.93 -8.70
C LEU A 69 -24.84 7.86 -9.79
N SER A 70 -26.07 7.42 -9.49
CA SER A 70 -27.19 7.38 -10.43
C SER A 70 -27.66 8.79 -10.83
N ASN A 71 -27.52 9.77 -9.92
CA ASN A 71 -27.81 11.18 -10.18
C ASN A 71 -26.67 11.88 -10.94
N GLY A 72 -25.58 11.17 -11.27
CA GLY A 72 -24.46 11.73 -12.03
C GLY A 72 -23.46 12.51 -11.19
N HIS A 73 -23.51 12.42 -9.86
CA HIS A 73 -22.62 13.16 -8.97
C HIS A 73 -21.19 12.59 -8.96
N ILE A 74 -20.23 13.40 -8.52
CA ILE A 74 -18.94 12.93 -8.04
C ILE A 74 -19.18 12.42 -6.62
N THR A 75 -19.06 11.12 -6.42
CA THR A 75 -19.31 10.47 -5.13
C THR A 75 -18.01 10.07 -4.48
N ILE A 76 -17.71 10.62 -3.30
CA ILE A 76 -16.53 10.27 -2.50
C ILE A 76 -16.96 9.24 -1.46
N TYR A 77 -16.47 8.01 -1.60
CA TYR A 77 -16.67 6.92 -0.64
C TYR A 77 -15.55 6.96 0.41
N GLU A 78 -15.84 7.62 1.55
CA GLU A 78 -14.85 7.91 2.58
C GLU A 78 -14.88 6.87 3.70
N ALA A 79 -13.82 6.04 3.74
CA ALA A 79 -13.49 5.12 4.82
C ALA A 79 -12.00 4.78 4.75
N THR A 80 -11.49 3.92 5.63
CA THR A 80 -10.08 3.47 5.56
C THR A 80 -9.78 2.62 4.33
N ASN A 81 -10.74 1.79 3.89
CA ASN A 81 -10.71 0.96 2.67
C ASN A 81 -9.39 0.20 2.45
N ILE A 82 -8.73 -0.25 3.51
CA ILE A 82 -7.39 -0.86 3.45
C ILE A 82 -7.38 -2.24 2.78
N SER A 83 -8.52 -2.93 2.66
CA SER A 83 -8.60 -4.27 2.10
C SER A 83 -8.94 -4.28 0.60
N SER A 84 -8.08 -4.87 -0.22
CA SER A 84 -8.28 -5.09 -1.66
C SER A 84 -9.56 -5.89 -1.95
N LYS A 85 -9.85 -6.90 -1.13
CA LYS A 85 -11.09 -7.69 -1.26
C LYS A 85 -12.33 -6.81 -1.13
N ARG A 86 -12.36 -5.90 -0.16
CA ARG A 86 -13.50 -4.99 0.05
C ARG A 86 -13.60 -3.96 -1.07
N ARG A 87 -12.47 -3.38 -1.52
CA ARG A 87 -12.44 -2.44 -2.65
C ARG A 87 -12.95 -3.09 -3.93
N ARG A 88 -12.51 -4.30 -4.27
CA ARG A 88 -13.01 -5.06 -5.45
C ARG A 88 -14.50 -5.35 -5.36
N ALA A 89 -15.00 -5.72 -4.18
CA ALA A 89 -16.44 -5.97 -3.99
C ALA A 89 -17.25 -4.69 -4.21
N LEU A 90 -16.80 -3.55 -3.67
CA LEU A 90 -17.43 -2.25 -3.88
C LEU A 90 -17.44 -1.87 -5.37
N LEU A 91 -16.29 -1.94 -6.05
CA LEU A 91 -16.19 -1.61 -7.47
C LEU A 91 -17.10 -2.49 -8.33
N LYS A 92 -17.12 -3.80 -8.06
CA LYS A 92 -18.01 -4.74 -8.77
C LYS A 92 -19.49 -4.38 -8.58
N GLU A 93 -19.89 -4.06 -7.36
CA GLU A 93 -21.27 -3.72 -7.02
C GLU A 93 -21.68 -2.39 -7.67
N MET A 94 -20.78 -1.40 -7.71
CA MET A 94 -21.04 -0.05 -8.25
C MET A 94 -20.83 0.08 -9.76
N LYS A 95 -20.30 -0.94 -10.46
CA LYS A 95 -19.84 -0.86 -11.86
C LYS A 95 -20.85 -0.28 -12.85
N LYS A 96 -22.11 -0.52 -12.65
CA LYS A 96 -23.17 -0.02 -13.55
C LYS A 96 -23.56 1.44 -13.30
N TYR A 97 -23.17 2.03 -12.16
CA TYR A 97 -23.57 3.36 -11.73
C TYR A 97 -22.53 4.44 -12.00
N TYR A 98 -21.24 4.10 -12.07
CA TYR A 98 -20.19 5.06 -12.37
C TYR A 98 -19.67 4.94 -13.80
N SER A 99 -19.15 6.06 -14.32
CA SER A 99 -18.42 6.15 -15.60
C SER A 99 -16.91 5.99 -15.39
N LYS A 100 -16.39 6.46 -14.25
CA LYS A 100 -14.98 6.39 -13.86
C LYS A 100 -14.87 6.07 -12.37
N ALA A 101 -13.94 5.18 -11.99
CA ALA A 101 -13.57 4.88 -10.60
C ALA A 101 -12.13 5.29 -10.33
N ILE A 102 -11.94 6.14 -9.35
CA ILE A 102 -10.65 6.68 -8.92
C ILE A 102 -10.34 6.19 -7.51
N CYS A 103 -9.15 5.67 -7.28
CA CYS A 103 -8.63 5.43 -5.94
C CYS A 103 -7.80 6.63 -5.52
N LEU A 104 -8.15 7.25 -4.40
CA LEU A 104 -7.29 8.19 -3.72
C LEU A 104 -6.55 7.45 -2.59
N PHE A 105 -5.30 7.15 -2.77
CA PHE A 105 -4.45 6.58 -1.74
C PHE A 105 -3.75 7.71 -0.97
N LYS A 106 -4.27 8.01 0.22
CA LYS A 106 -3.70 9.03 1.10
C LYS A 106 -2.58 8.40 1.93
N TYR A 107 -1.34 8.65 1.51
CA TYR A 107 -0.15 8.10 2.14
C TYR A 107 0.43 9.06 3.19
N LYS A 108 0.76 8.51 4.35
CA LYS A 108 1.55 9.13 5.42
C LYS A 108 2.20 8.00 6.21
N ASN A 109 3.48 8.11 6.60
CA ASN A 109 4.13 7.06 7.37
C ASN A 109 3.43 6.82 8.72
N LEU A 110 3.66 5.66 9.34
CA LEU A 110 2.96 5.24 10.55
C LEU A 110 3.15 6.23 11.72
N ILE A 111 4.39 6.70 11.93
CA ILE A 111 4.72 7.60 13.05
C ILE A 111 3.97 8.91 12.91
N ASP A 112 4.00 9.52 11.73
CA ASP A 112 3.28 10.77 11.46
C ASP A 112 1.76 10.57 11.55
N CYS A 113 1.23 9.39 11.20
CA CYS A 113 -0.19 9.07 11.41
C CYS A 113 -0.57 9.03 12.88
N ILE A 114 0.28 8.45 13.73
CA ILE A 114 0.06 8.39 15.19
C ILE A 114 0.13 9.82 15.79
N ILE A 115 1.15 10.60 15.43
CA ILE A 115 1.30 11.99 15.88
C ILE A 115 0.07 12.84 15.49
N ASP A 116 -0.36 12.77 14.26
CA ASP A 116 -1.54 13.51 13.80
C ASP A 116 -2.84 13.02 14.46
N ASN A 117 -2.91 11.72 14.78
CA ASN A 117 -4.05 11.16 15.48
C ASN A 117 -4.17 11.71 16.89
N ASP A 118 -3.05 12.00 17.58
CA ASP A 118 -3.03 12.58 18.93
C ASP A 118 -3.61 14.00 19.00
N THR A 119 -3.55 14.74 17.88
CA THR A 119 -4.08 16.10 17.77
C THR A 119 -5.58 16.13 17.45
N ARG A 120 -6.19 14.97 17.17
CA ARG A 120 -7.62 14.88 16.81
C ARG A 120 -8.51 15.00 18.06
N SER A 121 -9.64 15.66 17.90
CA SER A 121 -10.71 15.69 18.92
C SER A 121 -11.22 14.29 19.29
N LYS A 122 -11.09 13.33 18.38
CA LYS A 122 -11.39 11.91 18.57
C LYS A 122 -10.18 11.08 18.16
N ARG A 123 -9.50 10.55 19.17
CA ARG A 123 -8.31 9.72 19.01
C ARG A 123 -8.71 8.27 18.74
N VAL A 124 -8.15 7.67 17.71
CA VAL A 124 -8.19 6.23 17.49
C VAL A 124 -7.06 5.58 18.30
N PRO A 125 -7.28 4.49 19.04
CA PRO A 125 -6.20 3.81 19.78
C PRO A 125 -5.04 3.43 18.84
N ASP A 126 -3.80 3.61 19.31
CA ASP A 126 -2.60 3.40 18.49
C ASP A 126 -2.50 1.95 17.98
N GLU A 127 -2.90 0.98 18.79
CA GLU A 127 -2.94 -0.43 18.43
C GLU A 127 -3.89 -0.71 17.25
N VAL A 128 -4.93 0.11 17.08
CA VAL A 128 -5.84 0.01 15.93
C VAL A 128 -5.16 0.55 14.68
N ILE A 129 -4.41 1.66 14.79
CA ILE A 129 -3.65 2.24 13.69
C ILE A 129 -2.54 1.27 13.24
N GLU A 130 -1.78 0.72 14.20
CA GLU A 130 -0.75 -0.28 13.94
C GLU A 130 -1.33 -1.54 13.30
N ARG A 131 -2.46 -2.02 13.79
CA ARG A 131 -3.15 -3.16 13.18
C ARG A 131 -3.57 -2.86 11.75
N MET A 132 -4.04 -1.64 11.46
CA MET A 132 -4.39 -1.25 10.10
C MET A 132 -3.15 -1.12 9.21
N TYR A 133 -2.05 -0.59 9.71
CA TYR A 133 -0.75 -0.55 9.03
C TYR A 133 -0.26 -1.97 8.68
N LYS A 134 -0.30 -2.91 9.62
CA LYS A 134 0.08 -4.32 9.39
C LYS A 134 -0.83 -5.05 8.39
N ASN A 135 -2.01 -4.51 8.08
CA ASN A 135 -3.00 -5.17 7.22
C ASN A 135 -3.39 -4.36 5.98
N ILE A 136 -2.70 -3.26 5.69
CA ILE A 136 -3.03 -2.46 4.50
C ILE A 136 -2.54 -3.16 3.23
N GLU A 137 -3.47 -3.34 2.29
CA GLU A 137 -3.18 -3.85 0.96
C GLU A 137 -3.09 -2.67 -0.01
N ILE A 138 -1.95 -2.54 -0.69
CA ILE A 138 -1.66 -1.44 -1.62
C ILE A 138 -2.65 -1.45 -2.79
N PRO A 139 -3.34 -0.34 -3.09
CA PRO A 139 -4.27 -0.27 -4.21
C PRO A 139 -3.57 -0.48 -5.55
N HIS A 140 -4.22 -1.19 -6.47
CA HIS A 140 -3.69 -1.42 -7.81
C HIS A 140 -4.81 -1.42 -8.87
N LYS A 141 -4.47 -1.04 -10.11
CA LYS A 141 -5.42 -0.99 -11.23
C LYS A 141 -6.10 -2.33 -11.53
N CYS A 142 -5.44 -3.46 -11.24
CA CYS A 142 -6.06 -4.79 -11.37
C CYS A 142 -7.27 -5.01 -10.45
N GLU A 143 -7.53 -4.12 -9.49
CA GLU A 143 -8.74 -4.15 -8.68
C GLU A 143 -9.98 -3.66 -9.43
N GLY A 144 -9.80 -2.91 -10.50
CA GLY A 144 -10.87 -2.34 -11.33
C GLY A 144 -10.96 -0.81 -11.27
N PHE A 145 -9.98 -0.12 -10.67
CA PHE A 145 -9.83 1.33 -10.76
C PHE A 145 -9.31 1.75 -12.12
N ASP A 146 -9.91 2.83 -12.66
CA ASP A 146 -9.43 3.47 -13.89
C ASP A 146 -8.17 4.32 -13.61
N GLU A 147 -8.10 4.89 -12.39
CA GLU A 147 -7.00 5.75 -11.95
C GLU A 147 -6.66 5.51 -10.49
N ILE A 148 -5.38 5.61 -10.14
CA ILE A 148 -4.89 5.62 -8.76
C ILE A 148 -4.06 6.88 -8.58
N ILE A 149 -4.46 7.70 -7.63
CA ILE A 149 -3.77 8.91 -7.22
C ILE A 149 -3.19 8.64 -5.86
N ILE A 150 -1.86 8.76 -5.72
CA ILE A 150 -1.23 8.81 -4.42
C ILE A 150 -1.15 10.28 -3.98
N ASP A 151 -1.63 10.56 -2.79
CA ASP A 151 -1.57 11.90 -2.23
C ASP A 151 -0.81 11.88 -0.91
N TYR A 152 0.09 12.84 -0.75
CA TYR A 152 0.96 13.00 0.40
C TYR A 152 0.47 14.17 1.26
N ASP A 153 0.89 14.23 2.54
CA ASP A 153 0.71 15.45 3.34
C ASP A 153 1.47 16.65 2.75
N ILE A 154 1.10 17.86 3.18
CA ILE A 154 1.64 19.12 2.62
C ILE A 154 3.16 19.18 2.76
N GLY A 155 3.71 18.81 3.93
CA GLY A 155 5.15 18.84 4.17
C GLY A 155 5.90 17.89 3.23
N ARG A 156 5.38 16.67 3.05
CA ARG A 156 5.94 15.67 2.14
C ARG A 156 5.77 16.07 0.68
N LYS A 157 4.64 16.66 0.29
CA LYS A 157 4.45 17.23 -1.07
C LYS A 157 5.51 18.29 -1.37
N LEU A 158 5.75 19.21 -0.45
CA LEU A 158 6.78 20.25 -0.61
C LEU A 158 8.17 19.64 -0.73
N TYR A 159 8.51 18.67 0.12
CA TYR A 159 9.77 17.94 0.07
C TYR A 159 9.98 17.24 -1.28
N ILE A 160 8.99 16.47 -1.76
CA ILE A 160 9.04 15.76 -3.03
C ILE A 160 9.20 16.74 -4.19
N ASN A 161 8.40 17.81 -4.21
CA ASN A 161 8.45 18.81 -5.28
C ASN A 161 9.80 19.52 -5.32
N ASN A 162 10.36 19.88 -4.15
CA ASN A 162 11.68 20.49 -4.05
C ASN A 162 12.78 19.54 -4.56
N ARG A 163 12.74 18.27 -4.18
CA ARG A 163 13.68 17.25 -4.68
C ARG A 163 13.59 17.06 -6.19
N ARG A 164 12.36 16.92 -6.72
CA ARG A 164 12.12 16.78 -8.17
C ARG A 164 12.62 18.01 -8.93
N LYS A 165 12.33 19.22 -8.44
CA LYS A 165 12.80 20.48 -9.03
C LYS A 165 14.33 20.59 -9.08
N ASN A 166 15.00 20.16 -8.03
CA ASN A 166 16.46 20.22 -7.91
C ASN A 166 17.17 18.97 -8.41
N ASN A 167 16.45 18.03 -9.03
CA ASN A 167 16.97 16.76 -9.52
C ASN A 167 17.73 15.95 -8.45
N LEU A 168 17.29 16.01 -7.19
CA LEU A 168 17.89 15.31 -6.07
C LEU A 168 17.34 13.89 -5.94
N GLY A 169 18.21 12.99 -5.49
CA GLY A 169 17.89 11.59 -5.27
C GLY A 169 18.56 10.65 -6.25
N MET A 170 18.45 9.38 -5.93
CA MET A 170 19.02 8.28 -6.69
C MET A 170 18.22 8.03 -7.96
N ASP A 171 18.91 7.89 -9.07
CA ASP A 171 18.30 7.45 -10.33
C ASP A 171 17.93 5.96 -10.28
N LYS A 172 16.96 5.56 -11.09
CA LYS A 172 16.48 4.17 -11.15
C LYS A 172 17.61 3.19 -11.54
N GLU A 173 18.53 3.64 -12.34
CA GLU A 173 19.70 2.89 -12.83
C GLU A 173 20.62 2.42 -11.70
N ARG A 174 20.74 3.18 -10.63
CA ARG A 174 21.59 2.84 -9.47
C ARG A 174 21.22 1.49 -8.84
N PHE A 175 19.96 1.07 -8.90
CA PHE A 175 19.53 -0.24 -8.43
C PHE A 175 20.12 -1.39 -9.25
N PHE A 176 20.43 -1.17 -10.52
CA PHE A 176 20.89 -2.20 -11.44
C PHE A 176 22.41 -2.34 -11.51
N GLU A 177 23.14 -1.42 -10.84
CA GLU A 177 24.60 -1.42 -10.71
C GLU A 177 25.09 -2.33 -9.57
N CYS A 178 24.21 -3.04 -8.87
CA CYS A 178 24.56 -3.96 -7.79
C CYS A 178 24.97 -5.33 -8.37
N ASP A 179 26.21 -5.47 -8.84
CA ASP A 179 26.74 -6.74 -9.34
C ASP A 179 27.36 -7.60 -8.21
N SER A 180 27.82 -6.98 -7.14
CA SER A 180 28.36 -7.61 -5.94
C SER A 180 27.49 -7.39 -4.71
N TYR A 181 27.62 -8.30 -3.74
CA TYR A 181 26.95 -8.14 -2.44
C TYR A 181 27.39 -6.86 -1.71
N LYS A 182 28.64 -6.46 -1.85
CA LYS A 182 29.17 -5.22 -1.25
C LYS A 182 28.45 -3.98 -1.81
N GLU A 183 28.22 -3.93 -3.12
CA GLU A 183 27.48 -2.83 -3.77
C GLU A 183 26.02 -2.79 -3.31
N TYR A 184 25.41 -3.95 -3.13
CA TYR A 184 24.07 -4.05 -2.58
C TYR A 184 23.99 -3.54 -1.12
N ILE A 185 24.96 -3.89 -0.27
CA ILE A 185 25.05 -3.34 1.09
C ILE A 185 25.19 -1.82 1.07
N ASN A 186 26.03 -1.27 0.19
CA ASN A 186 26.15 0.18 0.04
C ASN A 186 24.82 0.82 -0.38
N LEU A 187 24.06 0.19 -1.28
CA LEU A 187 22.72 0.64 -1.68
C LEU A 187 21.76 0.64 -0.47
N LEU A 188 21.75 -0.38 0.36
CA LEU A 188 20.91 -0.39 1.57
C LEU A 188 21.24 0.75 2.52
N VAL A 189 22.55 1.07 2.69
CA VAL A 189 22.98 2.23 3.48
C VAL A 189 22.48 3.54 2.87
N GLU A 190 22.65 3.72 1.56
CA GLU A 190 22.18 4.89 0.81
C GLU A 190 20.66 5.08 0.94
N LEU A 191 19.89 3.99 1.06
CA LEU A 191 18.44 3.99 1.26
C LEU A 191 18.00 4.12 2.73
N GLY A 192 18.95 4.21 3.68
CA GLY A 192 18.65 4.28 5.12
C GLY A 192 18.17 2.96 5.72
N LEU A 193 18.49 1.82 5.09
CA LEU A 193 18.03 0.48 5.46
C LEU A 193 19.12 -0.35 6.16
N SER A 194 19.99 0.30 6.95
CA SER A 194 21.11 -0.35 7.65
C SER A 194 20.67 -1.44 8.63
N ASN A 195 19.45 -1.36 9.16
CA ASN A 195 18.84 -2.36 10.05
C ASN A 195 18.56 -3.71 9.38
N CYS A 196 18.55 -3.76 8.03
CA CYS A 196 18.41 -5.01 7.27
C CYS A 196 19.74 -5.74 7.07
N ILE A 197 20.90 -5.03 7.28
CA ILE A 197 22.20 -5.54 6.93
C ILE A 197 22.62 -6.64 7.92
N GLU A 198 22.95 -7.82 7.39
CA GLU A 198 23.35 -9.02 8.12
C GLU A 198 22.42 -9.40 9.28
N MET A 199 21.17 -8.93 9.27
CA MET A 199 20.17 -9.31 10.26
C MET A 199 19.91 -10.81 10.19
N PRO A 200 20.11 -11.60 11.28
CA PRO A 200 19.75 -13.01 11.31
C PRO A 200 18.24 -13.16 11.31
N GLN A 201 17.75 -14.10 10.49
CA GLN A 201 16.30 -14.29 10.38
C GLN A 201 15.76 -15.26 11.44
N ASP A 202 16.61 -16.14 12.01
CA ASP A 202 16.31 -17.08 13.11
C ASP A 202 14.99 -17.86 12.89
N SER A 203 14.73 -18.22 11.63
CA SER A 203 13.50 -18.91 11.24
C SER A 203 13.79 -20.30 10.66
N LYS A 204 12.82 -21.20 10.75
CA LYS A 204 12.92 -22.55 10.14
C LYS A 204 13.10 -22.53 8.63
N TRP A 205 12.82 -21.40 7.99
CA TRP A 205 12.70 -21.29 6.55
C TRP A 205 13.88 -20.56 5.89
N HIS A 206 14.74 -19.89 6.65
CA HIS A 206 15.82 -19.08 6.15
C HIS A 206 17.15 -19.37 6.85
N ASN A 207 18.14 -19.75 6.05
CA ASN A 207 19.52 -19.98 6.51
C ASN A 207 20.43 -18.76 6.28
N LEU A 208 19.96 -17.79 5.49
CA LEU A 208 20.69 -16.59 5.13
C LEU A 208 20.29 -15.42 6.04
N SER A 209 21.20 -14.45 6.23
CA SER A 209 20.85 -13.15 6.77
C SER A 209 19.86 -12.44 5.82
N LEU A 210 19.08 -11.50 6.36
CA LEU A 210 18.04 -10.81 5.60
C LEU A 210 18.59 -10.12 4.34
N SER A 211 19.72 -9.40 4.47
CA SER A 211 20.35 -8.73 3.32
C SER A 211 20.87 -9.72 2.26
N LYS A 212 21.43 -10.86 2.67
CA LYS A 212 21.87 -11.91 1.73
C LYS A 212 20.67 -12.52 0.99
N HIS A 213 19.61 -12.82 1.72
CA HIS A 213 18.37 -13.33 1.14
C HIS A 213 17.84 -12.40 0.05
N MET A 214 17.63 -11.11 0.37
CA MET A 214 17.16 -10.12 -0.59
C MET A 214 18.12 -9.94 -1.79
N TYR A 215 19.44 -9.95 -1.55
CA TYR A 215 20.44 -9.88 -2.62
C TYR A 215 20.37 -11.08 -3.57
N PHE A 216 20.27 -12.31 -3.05
CA PHE A 216 20.19 -13.49 -3.91
C PHE A 216 18.86 -13.56 -4.67
N CYS A 217 17.75 -13.14 -4.06
CA CYS A 217 16.48 -12.97 -4.76
C CYS A 217 16.62 -12.00 -5.94
N TYR A 218 17.22 -10.83 -5.74
CA TYR A 218 17.51 -9.87 -6.80
C TYR A 218 18.40 -10.47 -7.90
N LYS A 219 19.50 -11.13 -7.54
CA LYS A 219 20.41 -11.76 -8.51
C LYS A 219 19.67 -12.75 -9.39
N LYS A 220 18.78 -13.55 -8.80
CA LYS A 220 18.00 -14.54 -9.51
C LYS A 220 17.04 -13.90 -10.52
N ILE A 221 16.37 -12.82 -10.15
CA ILE A 221 15.51 -12.08 -11.09
C ILE A 221 16.33 -11.42 -12.19
N LYS A 222 17.48 -10.83 -11.85
CA LYS A 222 18.39 -10.22 -12.84
C LYS A 222 18.87 -11.21 -13.90
N GLU A 223 18.98 -12.50 -13.57
CA GLU A 223 19.30 -13.57 -14.52
C GLU A 223 18.14 -13.89 -15.48
N VAL A 224 16.89 -13.85 -14.99
CA VAL A 224 15.69 -14.31 -15.68
C VAL A 224 15.00 -13.18 -16.44
N ASP A 225 14.86 -12.01 -15.83
CA ASP A 225 14.14 -10.86 -16.40
C ASP A 225 14.84 -9.53 -16.06
N LYS A 226 15.69 -9.08 -16.97
CA LYS A 226 16.38 -7.77 -16.84
C LYS A 226 15.51 -6.58 -17.26
N LEU A 227 14.38 -6.82 -17.91
CA LEU A 227 13.58 -5.77 -18.54
C LEU A 227 12.57 -5.16 -17.54
N ASP A 228 12.06 -5.96 -16.62
CA ASP A 228 11.13 -5.46 -15.60
C ASP A 228 11.88 -4.82 -14.42
N LYS A 229 12.19 -3.55 -14.59
CA LYS A 229 12.94 -2.75 -13.61
C LYS A 229 12.22 -2.63 -12.26
N ASN A 230 10.89 -2.59 -12.24
CA ASN A 230 10.12 -2.50 -10.99
C ASN A 230 10.14 -3.83 -10.23
N LEU A 231 10.09 -4.95 -10.94
CA LEU A 231 10.24 -6.29 -10.35
C LEU A 231 11.62 -6.48 -9.72
N LEU A 232 12.67 -6.02 -10.41
CA LEU A 232 14.04 -6.03 -9.87
C LEU A 232 14.14 -5.23 -8.56
N ILE A 233 13.61 -4.01 -8.53
CA ILE A 233 13.62 -3.19 -7.30
C ILE A 233 12.77 -3.85 -6.21
N ALA A 234 11.60 -4.38 -6.54
CA ALA A 234 10.76 -5.10 -5.59
C ALA A 234 11.49 -6.28 -4.94
N SER A 235 12.26 -7.06 -5.71
CA SER A 235 13.04 -8.18 -5.17
C SER A 235 14.16 -7.76 -4.22
N MET A 236 14.73 -6.58 -4.42
CA MET A 236 15.76 -6.01 -3.52
C MET A 236 15.19 -5.54 -2.17
N LEU A 237 13.90 -5.21 -2.12
CA LEU A 237 13.29 -4.48 -1.01
C LEU A 237 12.06 -5.19 -0.40
N HIS A 238 11.75 -6.43 -0.83
CA HIS A 238 10.49 -7.09 -0.46
C HIS A 238 10.33 -7.35 1.05
N ASP A 239 11.42 -7.44 1.76
CA ASP A 239 11.48 -7.86 3.17
C ASP A 239 11.99 -6.77 4.13
N ILE A 240 12.06 -5.51 3.71
CA ILE A 240 12.68 -4.41 4.47
C ILE A 240 12.08 -4.15 5.85
N SER A 241 10.83 -4.58 6.08
CA SER A 241 10.17 -4.41 7.39
C SER A 241 10.25 -5.66 8.28
N LYS A 242 10.95 -6.72 7.88
CA LYS A 242 11.21 -7.87 8.78
C LYS A 242 11.86 -7.49 10.11
N PRO A 243 12.80 -6.52 10.19
CA PRO A 243 13.33 -6.07 11.48
C PRO A 243 12.26 -5.56 12.46
N ILE A 244 11.19 -4.95 11.94
CA ILE A 244 10.07 -4.41 12.74
C ILE A 244 8.99 -5.49 12.97
N ALA A 245 8.80 -6.39 12.01
CA ALA A 245 7.81 -7.46 12.08
C ALA A 245 8.25 -8.66 12.94
N LYS A 246 9.53 -8.69 13.37
CA LYS A 246 10.12 -9.82 14.11
C LYS A 246 9.39 -10.05 15.43
N THR A 247 8.88 -11.26 15.60
CA THR A 247 8.33 -11.78 16.87
C THR A 247 8.93 -13.14 17.17
N GLU A 248 9.13 -13.46 18.44
CA GLU A 248 9.66 -14.75 18.87
C GLU A 248 8.53 -15.70 19.22
N ASP A 249 8.74 -17.01 19.03
CA ASP A 249 7.85 -18.04 19.55
C ASP A 249 7.92 -18.10 21.10
N GLU A 250 6.96 -18.79 21.72
CA GLU A 250 6.88 -18.90 23.20
C GLU A 250 8.14 -19.52 23.82
N GLU A 251 8.93 -20.27 23.04
CA GLU A 251 10.14 -20.94 23.49
C GLU A 251 11.42 -20.18 23.11
N GLY A 252 11.30 -19.02 22.42
CA GLY A 252 12.44 -18.19 21.98
C GLY A 252 13.37 -18.85 20.95
N ARG A 253 12.92 -19.96 20.32
CA ARG A 253 13.73 -20.77 19.41
C ARG A 253 13.63 -20.33 17.96
N HIS A 254 12.50 -19.77 17.56
CA HIS A 254 12.24 -19.34 16.19
C HIS A 254 11.52 -18.00 16.12
N CYS A 255 11.86 -17.24 15.09
CA CYS A 255 11.20 -15.97 14.82
C CYS A 255 10.14 -16.10 13.75
N HIS A 256 9.10 -15.29 13.89
CA HIS A 256 8.00 -15.11 12.95
C HIS A 256 7.98 -13.67 12.46
N TYR A 257 7.49 -13.48 11.23
CA TYR A 257 7.44 -12.19 10.54
C TYR A 257 6.04 -11.95 9.95
N TYR A 258 5.02 -11.95 10.81
CA TYR A 258 3.63 -11.83 10.38
C TYR A 258 3.36 -10.48 9.72
N ASN A 259 2.71 -10.51 8.54
CA ASN A 259 2.34 -9.33 7.76
C ASN A 259 3.52 -8.45 7.29
N HIS A 260 4.74 -8.98 7.27
CA HIS A 260 5.91 -8.23 6.78
C HIS A 260 5.72 -7.77 5.33
N GLU A 261 4.98 -8.51 4.51
CA GLU A 261 4.67 -8.18 3.13
C GLU A 261 3.86 -6.89 3.02
N ASN A 262 2.89 -6.67 3.92
CA ASN A 262 2.09 -5.46 3.97
C ASN A 262 2.90 -4.28 4.52
N MET A 263 3.65 -4.52 5.59
CA MET A 263 4.52 -3.52 6.22
C MET A 263 5.62 -3.07 5.24
N SER A 264 6.36 -4.01 4.62
CA SER A 264 7.40 -3.70 3.64
C SER A 264 6.85 -2.92 2.45
N ALA A 265 5.65 -3.28 1.97
CA ALA A 265 5.00 -2.58 0.88
C ALA A 265 4.58 -1.15 1.24
N TYR A 266 4.20 -0.90 2.49
CA TYR A 266 3.87 0.45 2.97
C TYR A 266 5.14 1.27 3.21
N ASP A 267 6.13 0.72 3.88
CA ASP A 267 7.37 1.42 4.24
C ASP A 267 8.25 1.72 3.01
N VAL A 268 8.26 0.83 2.01
CA VAL A 268 9.03 1.07 0.77
C VAL A 268 8.60 2.35 0.06
N ILE A 269 7.35 2.76 0.19
CA ILE A 269 6.86 4.02 -0.38
C ILE A 269 7.64 5.21 0.20
N ASP A 270 7.82 5.24 1.53
CA ASP A 270 8.60 6.29 2.21
C ASP A 270 10.07 6.29 1.77
N VAL A 271 10.67 5.11 1.73
CA VAL A 271 12.06 4.93 1.31
C VAL A 271 12.26 5.44 -0.12
N LEU A 272 11.42 5.00 -1.06
CA LEU A 272 11.56 5.38 -2.47
C LEU A 272 11.30 6.87 -2.70
N ILE A 273 10.31 7.46 -2.04
CA ILE A 273 10.05 8.91 -2.09
C ILE A 273 11.25 9.69 -1.55
N LYS A 274 11.81 9.25 -0.44
CA LYS A 274 12.86 9.97 0.28
C LYS A 274 14.20 9.92 -0.42
N TYR A 275 14.55 8.82 -1.02
CA TYR A 275 15.91 8.58 -1.52
C TYR A 275 16.02 8.50 -3.05
N THR A 276 14.91 8.40 -3.79
CA THR A 276 14.94 8.18 -5.24
C THR A 276 14.22 9.26 -6.05
N LYS A 277 14.43 9.25 -7.37
CA LYS A 277 13.70 10.06 -8.37
C LYS A 277 12.53 9.30 -9.02
N LEU A 278 12.18 8.14 -8.52
CA LEU A 278 11.09 7.34 -9.08
C LEU A 278 9.77 8.13 -9.12
N CYS A 279 9.02 7.94 -10.19
CA CYS A 279 7.67 8.51 -10.29
C CYS A 279 6.67 7.71 -9.43
N ASP A 280 5.56 8.34 -9.07
CA ASP A 280 4.53 7.75 -8.22
C ASP A 280 3.99 6.42 -8.78
N ARG A 281 3.90 6.31 -10.12
CA ARG A 281 3.46 5.07 -10.78
C ARG A 281 4.42 3.90 -10.52
N ASP A 282 5.74 4.15 -10.62
CA ASP A 282 6.74 3.12 -10.36
C ASP A 282 6.76 2.74 -8.88
N ILE A 283 6.69 3.72 -7.97
CA ILE A 283 6.63 3.50 -6.53
C ILE A 283 5.42 2.62 -6.16
N MET A 284 4.25 2.94 -6.68
CA MET A 284 3.04 2.16 -6.41
C MET A 284 3.08 0.75 -6.99
N ASP A 285 3.69 0.57 -8.16
CA ASP A 285 3.85 -0.74 -8.78
C ASP A 285 4.85 -1.62 -7.99
N ILE A 286 5.97 -1.05 -7.56
CA ILE A 286 6.95 -1.71 -6.69
C ILE A 286 6.30 -2.11 -5.35
N ALA A 287 5.61 -1.18 -4.71
CA ALA A 287 4.93 -1.43 -3.45
C ALA A 287 3.85 -2.53 -3.59
N TRP A 288 3.10 -2.54 -4.69
CA TRP A 288 2.12 -3.58 -4.96
C TRP A 288 2.75 -4.97 -5.19
N LEU A 289 3.87 -5.05 -5.88
CA LEU A 289 4.62 -6.31 -6.05
C LEU A 289 5.07 -6.85 -4.70
N ILE A 290 5.65 -5.99 -3.86
CA ILE A 290 6.06 -6.34 -2.48
C ILE A 290 4.87 -6.79 -1.66
N ASN A 291 3.73 -6.09 -1.73
CA ASN A 291 2.51 -6.45 -1.00
C ASN A 291 1.97 -7.84 -1.35
N ASN A 292 2.27 -8.32 -2.56
CA ASN A 292 1.74 -9.58 -3.07
C ASN A 292 2.79 -10.69 -3.23
N HIS A 293 4.05 -10.51 -2.78
CA HIS A 293 5.09 -11.53 -2.98
C HIS A 293 4.76 -12.87 -2.31
N MET A 294 3.98 -12.84 -1.22
CA MET A 294 3.51 -14.03 -0.51
C MET A 294 2.19 -14.62 -1.06
N ILE A 295 1.66 -14.12 -2.20
CA ILE A 295 0.31 -14.45 -2.67
C ILE A 295 0.11 -15.95 -2.96
N PHE A 296 1.16 -16.65 -3.40
CA PHE A 296 1.10 -18.08 -3.74
C PHE A 296 1.00 -18.96 -2.50
N LYS A 297 1.45 -18.49 -1.33
CA LYS A 297 1.34 -19.21 -0.04
C LYS A 297 -0.11 -19.24 0.49
N ASN A 298 -1.01 -18.43 -0.11
CA ASN A 298 -2.42 -18.35 0.27
C ASN A 298 -3.33 -19.43 -0.38
N GLY A 299 -2.79 -20.43 -1.06
CA GLY A 299 -3.53 -21.57 -1.60
C GLY A 299 -4.46 -21.25 -2.79
N TYR A 300 -4.30 -20.13 -3.47
CA TYR A 300 -5.06 -19.84 -4.69
C TYR A 300 -4.60 -20.70 -5.85
N SER A 301 -5.54 -21.23 -6.65
CA SER A 301 -5.18 -21.84 -7.94
C SER A 301 -4.72 -20.76 -8.94
N SER A 302 -3.80 -21.13 -9.85
CA SER A 302 -3.27 -20.24 -10.90
C SER A 302 -4.37 -19.55 -11.69
N ASN A 303 -5.41 -20.28 -12.09
CA ASN A 303 -6.55 -19.71 -12.81
C ASN A 303 -7.32 -18.65 -12.03
N LYS A 304 -7.47 -18.81 -10.71
CA LYS A 304 -8.11 -17.81 -9.85
C LYS A 304 -7.23 -16.56 -9.72
N LEU A 305 -5.92 -16.73 -9.59
CA LEU A 305 -4.98 -15.62 -9.52
C LEU A 305 -4.94 -14.84 -10.83
N VAL A 306 -4.81 -15.51 -11.97
CA VAL A 306 -4.81 -14.84 -13.28
C VAL A 306 -6.10 -14.02 -13.49
N LYS A 307 -7.26 -14.56 -13.12
CA LYS A 307 -8.53 -13.80 -13.16
C LYS A 307 -8.55 -12.62 -12.20
N LYS A 308 -7.89 -12.73 -11.05
CA LYS A 308 -7.86 -11.70 -10.01
C LYS A 308 -6.92 -10.56 -10.35
N ILE A 309 -5.72 -10.83 -10.86
CA ILE A 309 -4.64 -9.83 -11.00
C ILE A 309 -4.18 -9.60 -12.44
N GLY A 310 -4.65 -10.39 -13.39
CA GLY A 310 -4.21 -10.38 -14.79
C GLY A 310 -2.96 -11.26 -15.02
N TYR A 311 -2.80 -11.73 -16.27
CA TYR A 311 -1.73 -12.67 -16.61
C TYR A 311 -0.32 -12.07 -16.41
N LEU A 312 -0.10 -10.82 -16.84
CA LEU A 312 1.20 -10.16 -16.67
C LEU A 312 1.63 -10.08 -15.20
N ASN A 313 0.74 -9.59 -14.33
CA ASN A 313 1.02 -9.51 -12.90
C ASN A 313 1.20 -10.89 -12.26
N TYR A 314 0.48 -11.90 -12.74
CA TYR A 314 0.65 -13.28 -12.30
C TYR A 314 2.08 -13.79 -12.61
N ILE A 315 2.58 -13.57 -13.83
CA ILE A 315 3.95 -13.98 -14.21
C ILE A 315 4.99 -13.23 -13.38
N ARG A 316 4.85 -11.91 -13.21
CA ARG A 316 5.76 -11.11 -12.38
C ARG A 316 5.85 -11.64 -10.95
N LEU A 317 4.71 -11.89 -10.32
CA LEU A 317 4.67 -12.42 -8.94
C LEU A 317 5.17 -13.87 -8.86
N LEU A 318 4.91 -14.70 -9.88
CA LEU A 318 5.46 -16.07 -9.95
C LEU A 318 6.99 -16.04 -10.06
N THR A 319 7.55 -15.12 -10.86
CA THR A 319 8.98 -14.91 -10.98
C THR A 319 9.59 -14.48 -9.65
N LEU A 320 8.92 -13.56 -8.93
CA LEU A 320 9.35 -13.11 -7.60
C LEU A 320 9.29 -14.25 -6.56
N ASP A 321 8.20 -15.01 -6.51
CA ASP A 321 8.03 -16.15 -5.59
C ASP A 321 9.09 -17.24 -5.83
N ASN A 322 9.38 -17.56 -7.09
CA ASN A 322 10.42 -18.53 -7.43
C ASN A 322 11.81 -18.04 -7.02
N ALA A 323 12.12 -16.77 -7.20
CA ALA A 323 13.38 -16.17 -6.79
C ALA A 323 13.51 -16.14 -5.25
N ASP A 324 12.46 -15.72 -4.55
CA ASP A 324 12.38 -15.71 -3.08
C ASP A 324 12.57 -17.11 -2.49
N ASN A 325 11.89 -18.12 -3.05
CA ASN A 325 12.01 -19.52 -2.60
C ASN A 325 13.40 -20.13 -2.89
N SER A 326 14.12 -19.66 -3.90
CA SER A 326 15.46 -20.14 -4.24
C SER A 326 16.58 -19.46 -3.46
N ALA A 327 16.31 -18.36 -2.77
CA ALA A 327 17.25 -17.56 -1.99
C ALA A 327 17.25 -17.87 -0.49
N LYS A 328 17.03 -19.13 -0.09
CA LYS A 328 16.92 -19.56 1.32
C LYS A 328 18.24 -19.98 1.92
#